data_798b5f954a0a4ff67a6cc32a393cb1e7
#
_entry.id   798b5f954a0a4ff67a6cc32a393cb1e7
#
_cell.length_a   1.000
_cell.length_b   1.000
_cell.length_c   1.000
_cell.angle_alpha   90.00
_cell.angle_beta   90.00
_cell.angle_gamma   90.00
#
_symmetry.space_group_name_H-M   'P 1'
#
loop_
_entity.id
_entity.type
_entity.pdbx_description
1 polymer ?
#
loop_
_entity_poly.entity_id
_entity_poly.type
_entity_poly.pdbx_seq_one_letter_code
_entity_poly.pdbx_strand_id
1 'polypeptide(L)'
;PINPEAWMWYHENIGNEQCAIVDTWWQTETGSIMISPLPGITSTKPGSACGPLPGIESVVIDEKGNEVGKGEGGYLAIKSPWPSMLRTVYGDDKRYIDTYWSQHEGLYFAGDGAKYDDDGYVWLLGRVDDVMNISGHRISTAEVESALVAHESVAEAAVIGRADEISGEAIAAFVTLIGTDVGDENLISELRQ
;
A
#
# COMPACT_ATOMS: atom_id res chain seq x y z
N PRO A 1 0.90 5.40 -1.57
CA PRO A 1 0.88 5.60 -3.03
C PRO A 1 -0.53 5.73 -3.55
N ILE A 2 -0.67 6.47 -4.64
CA ILE A 2 -1.95 6.69 -5.33
C ILE A 2 -2.22 5.54 -6.32
N ASN A 3 -3.49 5.29 -6.59
CA ASN A 3 -3.90 4.36 -7.65
C ASN A 3 -3.26 4.74 -9.01
N PRO A 4 -2.77 3.77 -9.82
CA PRO A 4 -2.12 4.05 -11.11
C PRO A 4 -2.96 4.88 -12.09
N GLU A 5 -4.27 4.66 -12.17
CA GLU A 5 -5.17 5.43 -13.02
C GLU A 5 -5.28 6.88 -12.57
N ALA A 6 -5.43 7.10 -11.26
CA ALA A 6 -5.43 8.44 -10.68
C ALA A 6 -4.07 9.12 -10.86
N TRP A 7 -2.94 8.38 -10.76
CA TRP A 7 -1.61 8.90 -11.06
C TRP A 7 -1.52 9.41 -12.50
N MET A 8 -1.99 8.61 -13.47
CA MET A 8 -2.02 9.00 -14.89
C MET A 8 -2.93 10.20 -15.13
N TRP A 9 -4.11 10.23 -14.49
CA TRP A 9 -5.01 11.36 -14.58
C TRP A 9 -4.36 12.67 -14.10
N TYR A 10 -3.64 12.63 -12.95
CA TYR A 10 -2.88 13.79 -12.47
C TYR A 10 -1.77 14.19 -13.43
N HIS A 11 -1.06 13.22 -14.00
CA HIS A 11 0.01 13.48 -14.95
C HIS A 11 -0.49 14.21 -16.19
N GLU A 12 -1.59 13.75 -16.75
CA GLU A 12 -2.17 14.31 -17.98
C GLU A 12 -2.90 15.64 -17.72
N ASN A 13 -3.81 15.67 -16.74
CA ASN A 13 -4.76 16.77 -16.58
C ASN A 13 -4.24 17.90 -15.69
N ILE A 14 -3.42 17.61 -14.69
CA ILE A 14 -2.84 18.61 -13.79
C ILE A 14 -1.39 18.89 -14.16
N GLY A 15 -0.62 17.85 -14.44
CA GLY A 15 0.80 17.96 -14.79
C GLY A 15 1.07 18.36 -16.23
N ASN A 16 0.06 18.34 -17.09
CA ASN A 16 0.18 18.62 -18.52
C ASN A 16 1.33 17.81 -19.17
N GLU A 17 1.47 16.55 -18.75
CA GLU A 17 2.54 15.61 -19.16
C GLU A 17 3.97 16.10 -18.92
N GLN A 18 4.15 17.20 -18.21
CA GLN A 18 5.44 17.84 -17.96
C GLN A 18 5.84 17.90 -16.50
N CYS A 19 4.87 17.96 -15.60
CA CYS A 19 5.15 17.98 -14.18
C CYS A 19 5.37 16.55 -13.64
N ALA A 20 6.36 16.40 -12.78
CA ALA A 20 6.58 15.15 -12.09
C ALA A 20 5.43 14.88 -11.11
N ILE A 21 4.87 13.68 -11.16
CA ILE A 21 4.00 13.18 -10.12
C ILE A 21 4.87 12.42 -9.12
N VAL A 22 4.91 12.92 -7.90
CA VAL A 22 5.79 12.41 -6.83
C VAL A 22 4.95 11.61 -5.86
N ASP A 23 4.82 10.32 -6.13
CA ASP A 23 4.12 9.38 -5.25
C ASP A 23 4.99 9.06 -4.05
N THR A 24 4.46 9.17 -2.84
CA THR A 24 5.26 9.14 -1.62
C THR A 24 4.72 8.14 -0.61
N TRP A 25 5.63 7.59 0.19
CA TRP A 25 5.25 6.91 1.42
C TRP A 25 5.85 7.63 2.63
N TRP A 26 5.00 7.85 3.62
CA TRP A 26 5.35 8.41 4.93
C TRP A 26 4.26 8.07 5.95
N GLN A 27 4.55 8.28 7.21
CA GLN A 27 3.61 8.16 8.33
C GLN A 27 3.73 9.39 9.22
N THR A 28 2.74 9.65 10.06
CA THR A 28 2.85 10.68 11.12
C THR A 28 4.09 10.44 11.98
N GLU A 29 4.37 9.18 12.27
CA GLU A 29 5.48 8.72 13.09
C GLU A 29 6.84 8.88 12.39
N THR A 30 6.87 8.87 11.09
CA THR A 30 8.12 9.12 10.36
C THR A 30 8.51 10.61 10.35
N GLY A 31 7.55 11.52 10.53
CA GLY A 31 7.75 12.96 10.58
C GLY A 31 8.20 13.60 9.27
N SER A 32 8.49 12.78 8.26
CA SER A 32 8.83 13.21 6.90
C SER A 32 8.61 12.07 5.90
N ILE A 33 8.73 12.38 4.61
CA ILE A 33 8.69 11.40 3.53
C ILE A 33 9.91 10.48 3.63
N MET A 34 9.70 9.17 3.51
CA MET A 34 10.75 8.14 3.58
C MET A 34 11.04 7.54 2.23
N ILE A 35 10.01 7.28 1.42
CA ILE A 35 10.12 6.66 0.10
C ILE A 35 9.46 7.60 -0.91
N SER A 36 10.16 7.92 -1.98
CA SER A 36 9.70 8.87 -3.00
C SER A 36 10.61 8.85 -4.22
N PRO A 37 10.08 8.97 -5.44
CA PRO A 37 10.92 9.26 -6.59
C PRO A 37 11.54 10.65 -6.46
N LEU A 38 12.75 10.80 -6.98
CA LEU A 38 13.45 12.08 -7.11
C LEU A 38 13.28 12.60 -8.54
N PRO A 39 12.54 13.69 -8.77
CA PRO A 39 12.35 14.26 -10.10
C PRO A 39 13.67 14.52 -10.84
N GLY A 40 13.75 14.06 -12.08
CA GLY A 40 14.95 14.17 -12.90
C GLY A 40 16.04 13.12 -12.64
N ILE A 41 15.85 12.25 -11.62
CA ILE A 41 16.80 11.18 -11.25
C ILE A 41 16.13 9.81 -11.32
N THR A 42 14.94 9.68 -10.74
CA THR A 42 14.20 8.41 -10.67
C THR A 42 13.19 8.32 -11.80
N SER A 43 13.23 7.24 -12.57
CA SER A 43 12.12 6.89 -13.47
C SER A 43 10.93 6.49 -12.65
N THR A 44 9.78 7.12 -12.88
CA THR A 44 8.55 6.85 -12.12
C THR A 44 7.76 5.70 -12.73
N LYS A 45 7.04 4.97 -11.88
CA LYS A 45 6.02 4.01 -12.27
C LYS A 45 4.71 4.39 -11.59
N PRO A 46 3.61 4.59 -12.32
CA PRO A 46 2.31 4.90 -11.71
C PRO A 46 1.94 3.89 -10.62
N GLY A 47 1.64 4.38 -9.41
CA GLY A 47 1.30 3.55 -8.25
C GLY A 47 2.47 3.05 -7.41
N SER A 48 3.73 3.26 -7.84
CA SER A 48 4.90 2.91 -7.04
C SER A 48 5.48 4.11 -6.31
N ALA A 49 5.85 3.96 -5.06
CA ALA A 49 6.64 4.93 -4.31
C ALA A 49 8.13 4.95 -4.73
N CYS A 50 8.52 4.07 -5.64
CA CYS A 50 9.86 3.88 -6.17
C CYS A 50 10.86 3.40 -5.13
N GLY A 51 11.70 4.27 -4.55
CA GLY A 51 12.75 3.88 -3.63
C GLY A 51 12.94 4.84 -2.46
N PRO A 52 13.72 4.42 -1.45
CA PRO A 52 13.96 5.24 -0.28
C PRO A 52 14.73 6.52 -0.62
N LEU A 53 14.42 7.58 0.11
CA LEU A 53 15.21 8.82 0.05
C LEU A 53 16.63 8.60 0.59
N PRO A 54 17.61 9.42 0.16
CA PRO A 54 18.98 9.32 0.65
C PRO A 54 19.07 9.35 2.18
N GLY A 55 19.73 8.34 2.76
CA GLY A 55 19.87 8.18 4.20
C GLY A 55 18.77 7.36 4.87
N ILE A 56 17.76 6.90 4.10
CA ILE A 56 16.73 5.97 4.57
C ILE A 56 17.02 4.56 4.04
N GLU A 57 17.00 3.58 4.93
CA GLU A 57 17.20 2.16 4.60
C GLU A 57 15.88 1.41 4.78
N SER A 58 14.96 1.57 3.82
CA SER A 58 13.71 0.79 3.80
C SER A 58 13.95 -0.62 3.28
N VAL A 59 13.25 -1.59 3.86
CA VAL A 59 13.29 -3.00 3.43
C VAL A 59 11.89 -3.59 3.46
N VAL A 60 11.69 -4.61 2.65
CA VAL A 60 10.51 -5.48 2.75
C VAL A 60 10.96 -6.79 3.39
N ILE A 61 10.28 -7.21 4.45
CA ILE A 61 10.63 -8.36 5.25
C ILE A 61 9.51 -9.40 5.30
N ASP A 62 9.86 -10.66 5.48
CA ASP A 62 8.92 -11.74 5.77
C ASP A 62 8.42 -11.70 7.24
N GLU A 63 7.57 -12.64 7.62
CA GLU A 63 7.07 -12.78 8.99
C GLU A 63 8.16 -13.05 10.03
N LYS A 64 9.32 -13.55 9.60
CA LYS A 64 10.46 -13.85 10.45
C LYS A 64 11.46 -12.70 10.55
N GLY A 65 11.21 -11.60 9.83
CA GLY A 65 12.09 -10.44 9.78
C GLY A 65 13.24 -10.56 8.77
N ASN A 66 13.23 -11.56 7.89
CA ASN A 66 14.23 -11.67 6.83
C ASN A 66 13.83 -10.80 5.64
N GLU A 67 14.81 -10.15 5.01
CA GLU A 67 14.60 -9.37 3.80
C GLU A 67 14.16 -10.29 2.65
N VAL A 68 13.10 -9.90 1.94
CA VAL A 68 12.57 -10.65 0.79
C VAL A 68 13.24 -10.22 -0.50
N GLY A 69 13.16 -11.09 -1.51
CA GLY A 69 13.71 -10.84 -2.84
C GLY A 69 12.80 -10.00 -3.73
N LYS A 70 13.30 -9.70 -4.94
CA LYS A 70 12.51 -9.06 -5.99
C LYS A 70 11.33 -9.93 -6.39
N GLY A 71 10.18 -9.31 -6.64
CA GLY A 71 8.93 -9.99 -6.94
C GLY A 71 8.19 -10.54 -5.71
N GLU A 72 8.84 -10.52 -4.54
CA GLU A 72 8.25 -11.02 -3.30
C GLU A 72 7.65 -9.88 -2.47
N GLY A 73 6.61 -10.20 -1.70
CA GLY A 73 5.91 -9.28 -0.81
C GLY A 73 6.09 -9.63 0.65
N GLY A 74 5.89 -8.65 1.51
CA GLY A 74 6.02 -8.78 2.95
C GLY A 74 5.59 -7.52 3.67
N TYR A 75 6.31 -7.17 4.71
CA TYR A 75 6.08 -5.99 5.53
C TYR A 75 7.13 -4.93 5.28
N LEU A 76 6.69 -3.67 5.18
CA LEU A 76 7.62 -2.55 5.11
C LEU A 76 8.26 -2.31 6.48
N ALA A 77 9.58 -2.21 6.50
CA ALA A 77 10.35 -1.85 7.68
C ALA A 77 11.48 -0.87 7.33
N ILE A 78 12.03 -0.18 8.34
CA ILE A 78 13.19 0.71 8.19
C ILE A 78 14.29 0.21 9.14
N LYS A 79 15.51 0.01 8.60
CA LYS A 79 16.63 -0.59 9.33
C LYS A 79 17.27 0.33 10.37
N SER A 80 17.25 1.64 10.13
CA SER A 80 17.98 2.59 10.97
C SER A 80 17.13 3.78 11.39
N PRO A 81 17.28 4.30 12.60
CA PRO A 81 16.65 5.55 12.99
C PRO A 81 17.03 6.71 12.06
N TRP A 82 16.12 7.66 11.89
CA TRP A 82 16.30 8.86 11.07
C TRP A 82 15.96 10.13 11.85
N PRO A 83 16.43 11.32 11.42
CA PRO A 83 16.33 12.53 12.22
C PRO A 83 14.92 13.00 12.58
N SER A 84 13.93 12.78 11.70
CA SER A 84 12.52 13.20 11.90
C SER A 84 11.64 12.15 12.59
N MET A 85 12.22 11.01 12.99
CA MET A 85 11.50 9.92 13.62
C MET A 85 10.79 10.37 14.91
N LEU A 86 9.56 9.86 15.12
CA LEU A 86 8.86 9.97 16.39
C LEU A 86 9.76 9.49 17.54
N ARG A 87 9.80 10.23 18.63
CA ARG A 87 10.63 9.86 19.80
C ARG A 87 9.88 9.07 20.84
N THR A 88 8.57 9.33 20.96
CA THR A 88 7.68 8.61 21.87
C THR A 88 6.23 8.99 21.60
N VAL A 89 5.29 8.24 22.15
CA VAL A 89 3.89 8.63 22.31
C VAL A 89 3.73 9.40 23.61
N TYR A 90 3.06 10.54 23.58
CA TYR A 90 2.88 11.39 24.76
C TYR A 90 2.27 10.61 25.93
N GLY A 91 2.99 10.55 27.04
CA GLY A 91 2.58 9.86 28.25
C GLY A 91 2.60 8.32 28.18
N ASP A 92 3.10 7.72 27.09
CA ASP A 92 3.13 6.27 26.91
C ASP A 92 4.33 5.81 26.06
N ASP A 93 5.51 5.90 26.65
CA ASP A 93 6.76 5.47 26.00
C ASP A 93 6.74 3.96 25.64
N LYS A 94 6.09 3.17 26.50
CA LYS A 94 5.99 1.73 26.28
C LYS A 94 5.24 1.39 25.00
N ARG A 95 4.13 2.06 24.74
CA ARG A 95 3.33 1.87 23.53
C ARG A 95 4.14 2.13 22.26
N TYR A 96 5.00 3.17 22.27
CA TYR A 96 5.87 3.46 21.14
C TYR A 96 6.82 2.30 20.82
N ILE A 97 7.48 1.77 21.84
CA ILE A 97 8.39 0.64 21.68
C ILE A 97 7.62 -0.63 21.24
N ASP A 98 6.53 -0.95 21.93
CA ASP A 98 5.74 -2.15 21.66
C ASP A 98 5.17 -2.16 20.23
N THR A 99 4.74 -1.00 19.73
CA THR A 99 4.09 -0.90 18.42
C THR A 99 5.10 -0.94 17.27
N TYR A 100 6.21 -0.20 17.38
CA TYR A 100 7.06 0.06 16.22
C TYR A 100 8.42 -0.64 16.26
N TRP A 101 8.91 -1.09 17.45
CA TRP A 101 10.27 -1.59 17.59
C TRP A 101 10.38 -2.99 18.18
N SER A 102 9.31 -3.53 18.74
CA SER A 102 9.33 -4.86 19.37
C SER A 102 8.95 -6.00 18.43
N GLN A 103 8.35 -5.70 17.27
CA GLN A 103 7.89 -6.71 16.32
C GLN A 103 9.06 -7.47 15.68
N HIS A 104 10.09 -6.72 15.27
CA HIS A 104 11.32 -7.26 14.69
C HIS A 104 12.51 -6.52 15.28
N GLU A 105 13.46 -7.25 15.85
CA GLU A 105 14.62 -6.67 16.54
C GLU A 105 15.44 -5.75 15.61
N GLY A 106 15.64 -4.51 16.03
CA GLY A 106 16.43 -3.51 15.30
C GLY A 106 15.75 -2.90 14.08
N LEU A 107 14.49 -3.23 13.82
CA LEU A 107 13.73 -2.69 12.69
C LEU A 107 12.53 -1.86 13.16
N TYR A 108 12.35 -0.69 12.56
CA TYR A 108 11.10 0.05 12.69
C TYR A 108 10.04 -0.63 11.83
N PHE A 109 8.99 -1.13 12.45
CA PHE A 109 7.88 -1.80 11.78
C PHE A 109 6.80 -0.78 11.40
N ALA A 110 6.62 -0.58 10.10
CA ALA A 110 5.66 0.43 9.61
C ALA A 110 4.18 0.03 9.77
N GLY A 111 3.90 -1.27 9.86
CA GLY A 111 2.54 -1.81 9.83
C GLY A 111 1.88 -1.71 8.46
N ASP A 112 2.68 -1.54 7.41
CA ASP A 112 2.24 -1.51 6.01
C ASP A 112 2.79 -2.72 5.26
N GLY A 113 1.96 -3.32 4.40
CA GLY A 113 2.38 -4.33 3.44
C GLY A 113 3.10 -3.67 2.27
N ALA A 114 4.13 -4.32 1.75
CA ALA A 114 4.85 -3.87 0.58
C ALA A 114 5.39 -5.04 -0.24
N LYS A 115 5.74 -4.77 -1.50
CA LYS A 115 6.45 -5.71 -2.37
C LYS A 115 7.51 -4.98 -3.18
N TYR A 116 8.53 -5.70 -3.61
CA TYR A 116 9.43 -5.25 -4.66
C TYR A 116 8.94 -5.74 -6.02
N ASP A 117 9.08 -4.88 -7.03
CA ASP A 117 8.98 -5.34 -8.41
C ASP A 117 10.34 -5.85 -8.93
N ASP A 118 10.37 -6.30 -10.20
CA ASP A 118 11.59 -6.83 -10.83
C ASP A 118 12.70 -5.80 -10.96
N ASP A 119 12.38 -4.51 -10.98
CA ASP A 119 13.35 -3.41 -10.99
C ASP A 119 13.80 -3.01 -9.57
N GLY A 120 13.17 -3.55 -8.54
CA GLY A 120 13.44 -3.30 -7.13
C GLY A 120 12.71 -2.06 -6.59
N TYR A 121 11.67 -1.61 -7.26
CA TYR A 121 10.84 -0.52 -6.78
C TYR A 121 9.84 -1.01 -5.73
N VAL A 122 9.57 -0.16 -4.74
CA VAL A 122 8.66 -0.45 -3.64
C VAL A 122 7.22 -0.13 -4.05
N TRP A 123 6.37 -1.12 -3.90
CA TRP A 123 4.91 -1.00 -4.06
C TRP A 123 4.26 -1.22 -2.70
N LEU A 124 3.46 -0.27 -2.26
CA LEU A 124 2.71 -0.38 -1.01
C LEU A 124 1.39 -1.10 -1.28
N LEU A 125 1.09 -2.08 -0.42
CA LEU A 125 -0.12 -2.91 -0.51
C LEU A 125 -1.22 -2.46 0.45
N GLY A 126 -0.96 -1.40 1.24
CA GLY A 126 -1.87 -0.92 2.28
C GLY A 126 -1.43 -1.36 3.68
N ARG A 127 -2.31 -1.12 4.65
CA ARG A 127 -2.08 -1.54 6.05
C ARG A 127 -2.06 -3.05 6.15
N VAL A 128 -1.22 -3.57 7.03
CA VAL A 128 -1.16 -5.03 7.30
C VAL A 128 -2.52 -5.55 7.76
N ASP A 129 -3.26 -4.72 8.51
CA ASP A 129 -4.61 -5.03 8.98
C ASP A 129 -5.66 -5.08 7.85
N ASP A 130 -5.36 -4.47 6.69
CA ASP A 130 -6.24 -4.39 5.52
C ASP A 130 -5.81 -5.36 4.40
N VAL A 131 -4.73 -6.12 4.60
CA VAL A 131 -4.27 -7.13 3.63
C VAL A 131 -4.96 -8.46 3.93
N MET A 132 -5.75 -8.94 2.98
CA MET A 132 -6.42 -10.24 3.05
C MET A 132 -5.46 -11.37 2.70
N ASN A 133 -5.58 -12.51 3.40
CA ASN A 133 -4.83 -13.71 3.10
C ASN A 133 -5.76 -14.79 2.52
N ILE A 134 -5.83 -14.84 1.20
CA ILE A 134 -6.74 -15.73 0.47
C ILE A 134 -5.94 -16.88 -0.14
N SER A 135 -6.15 -18.09 0.36
CA SER A 135 -5.44 -19.30 -0.11
C SER A 135 -3.91 -19.13 -0.13
N GLY A 136 -3.35 -18.37 0.83
CA GLY A 136 -1.92 -18.09 0.93
C GLY A 136 -1.43 -16.91 0.08
N HIS A 137 -2.30 -16.26 -0.68
CA HIS A 137 -1.97 -15.05 -1.43
C HIS A 137 -2.37 -13.81 -0.61
N ARG A 138 -1.45 -12.86 -0.52
CA ARG A 138 -1.70 -11.55 0.09
C ARG A 138 -2.29 -10.60 -0.94
N ILE A 139 -3.54 -10.23 -0.74
CA ILE A 139 -4.29 -9.34 -1.63
C ILE A 139 -4.64 -8.08 -0.85
N SER A 140 -4.29 -6.92 -1.41
CA SER A 140 -4.67 -5.64 -0.86
C SER A 140 -6.16 -5.37 -1.10
N THR A 141 -6.89 -4.91 -0.09
CA THR A 141 -8.26 -4.41 -0.26
C THR A 141 -8.30 -3.31 -1.31
N ALA A 142 -7.31 -2.40 -1.29
CA ALA A 142 -7.21 -1.29 -2.23
C ALA A 142 -6.99 -1.74 -3.70
N GLU A 143 -6.27 -2.83 -3.95
CA GLU A 143 -6.13 -3.38 -5.32
C GLU A 143 -7.48 -3.86 -5.85
N VAL A 144 -8.28 -4.55 -5.02
CA VAL A 144 -9.61 -5.01 -5.41
C VAL A 144 -10.58 -3.85 -5.55
N GLU A 145 -10.56 -2.89 -4.63
CA GLU A 145 -11.36 -1.65 -4.70
C GLU A 145 -11.07 -0.88 -6.00
N SER A 146 -9.80 -0.76 -6.37
CA SER A 146 -9.40 -0.10 -7.61
C SER A 146 -9.91 -0.81 -8.85
N ALA A 147 -9.84 -2.14 -8.88
CA ALA A 147 -10.36 -2.93 -9.98
C ALA A 147 -11.89 -2.78 -10.12
N LEU A 148 -12.61 -2.72 -8.99
CA LEU A 148 -14.06 -2.52 -8.99
C LEU A 148 -14.45 -1.12 -9.45
N VAL A 149 -13.73 -0.08 -9.02
CA VAL A 149 -13.98 1.33 -9.42
C VAL A 149 -13.63 1.59 -10.88
N ALA A 150 -12.76 0.77 -11.49
CA ALA A 150 -12.51 0.85 -12.95
C ALA A 150 -13.72 0.47 -13.81
N HIS A 151 -14.74 -0.18 -13.23
CA HIS A 151 -15.98 -0.50 -13.93
C HIS A 151 -16.86 0.75 -14.06
N GLU A 152 -17.39 1.01 -15.27
CA GLU A 152 -18.14 2.22 -15.63
C GLU A 152 -19.40 2.49 -14.78
N SER A 153 -19.99 1.46 -14.19
CA SER A 153 -21.18 1.58 -13.33
C SER A 153 -20.85 1.77 -11.84
N VAL A 154 -19.58 1.73 -11.43
CA VAL A 154 -19.17 1.79 -10.02
C VAL A 154 -18.63 3.18 -9.66
N ALA A 155 -19.27 3.85 -8.69
CA ALA A 155 -18.82 5.13 -8.16
C ALA A 155 -17.81 4.98 -7.04
N GLU A 156 -18.04 4.01 -6.13
CA GLU A 156 -17.18 3.71 -4.98
C GLU A 156 -17.20 2.22 -4.70
N ALA A 157 -16.12 1.71 -4.15
CA ALA A 157 -16.02 0.35 -3.66
C ALA A 157 -15.36 0.33 -2.28
N ALA A 158 -15.79 -0.59 -1.42
CA ALA A 158 -15.14 -0.93 -0.16
C ALA A 158 -15.00 -2.44 -0.08
N VAL A 159 -13.82 -2.91 0.32
CA VAL A 159 -13.49 -4.33 0.38
C VAL A 159 -13.00 -4.71 1.76
N ILE A 160 -13.47 -5.84 2.26
CA ILE A 160 -13.00 -6.43 3.52
C ILE A 160 -12.71 -7.91 3.35
N GLY A 161 -11.78 -8.44 4.13
CA GLY A 161 -11.61 -9.87 4.34
C GLY A 161 -12.73 -10.42 5.23
N ARG A 162 -13.29 -11.56 4.86
CA ARG A 162 -14.25 -12.30 5.63
C ARG A 162 -13.71 -13.69 5.89
N ALA A 163 -13.78 -14.18 7.14
CA ALA A 163 -13.37 -15.54 7.48
C ALA A 163 -14.07 -16.58 6.58
N ASP A 164 -13.29 -17.49 6.02
CA ASP A 164 -13.74 -18.57 5.14
C ASP A 164 -13.02 -19.87 5.49
N GLU A 165 -13.77 -20.97 5.60
CA GLU A 165 -13.23 -22.26 6.06
C GLU A 165 -12.26 -22.92 5.06
N ILE A 166 -12.33 -22.56 3.78
CA ILE A 166 -11.53 -23.17 2.70
C ILE A 166 -10.31 -22.32 2.37
N SER A 167 -10.51 -21.01 2.18
CA SER A 167 -9.46 -20.09 1.74
C SER A 167 -8.77 -19.34 2.89
N GLY A 168 -9.22 -19.53 4.14
CA GLY A 168 -8.83 -18.74 5.30
C GLY A 168 -9.64 -17.43 5.36
N GLU A 169 -9.54 -16.63 4.32
CA GLU A 169 -10.38 -15.45 4.08
C GLU A 169 -10.99 -15.48 2.69
N ALA A 170 -12.14 -14.83 2.54
CA ALA A 170 -12.80 -14.55 1.26
C ALA A 170 -13.06 -13.06 1.12
N ILE A 171 -13.04 -12.57 -0.11
CA ILE A 171 -13.32 -11.17 -0.43
C ILE A 171 -14.82 -10.90 -0.22
N ALA A 172 -15.13 -9.86 0.56
CA ALA A 172 -16.45 -9.26 0.60
C ALA A 172 -16.35 -7.83 0.11
N ALA A 173 -16.95 -7.55 -1.05
CA ALA A 173 -16.95 -6.26 -1.68
C ALA A 173 -18.32 -5.60 -1.59
N PHE A 174 -18.32 -4.30 -1.34
CA PHE A 174 -19.50 -3.44 -1.32
C PHE A 174 -19.28 -2.35 -2.36
N VAL A 175 -20.24 -2.13 -3.24
CA VAL A 175 -20.13 -1.13 -4.30
C VAL A 175 -21.29 -0.14 -4.24
N THR A 176 -20.99 1.12 -4.50
CA THR A 176 -21.98 2.18 -4.77
C THR A 176 -22.01 2.40 -6.27
N LEU A 177 -23.21 2.36 -6.86
CA LEU A 177 -23.36 2.53 -8.30
C LEU A 177 -23.47 4.02 -8.68
N ILE A 178 -23.09 4.34 -9.91
CA ILE A 178 -23.23 5.69 -10.47
C ILE A 178 -24.71 5.99 -10.76
N GLY A 179 -25.18 7.15 -10.35
CA GLY A 179 -26.54 7.63 -10.67
C GLY A 179 -27.64 6.87 -9.93
N THR A 180 -28.65 6.43 -10.67
CA THR A 180 -29.83 5.71 -10.14
C THR A 180 -29.84 4.23 -10.52
N ASP A 181 -28.72 3.70 -10.95
CA ASP A 181 -28.60 2.31 -11.36
C ASP A 181 -28.88 1.36 -10.20
N VAL A 182 -29.55 0.28 -10.51
CA VAL A 182 -29.85 -0.78 -9.54
C VAL A 182 -29.05 -2.01 -9.92
N GLY A 183 -28.26 -2.50 -8.96
CA GLY A 183 -27.47 -3.73 -9.18
C GLY A 183 -28.36 -4.94 -9.49
N ASP A 184 -27.98 -5.69 -10.52
CA ASP A 184 -28.61 -6.93 -10.90
C ASP A 184 -27.59 -8.10 -10.89
N GLU A 185 -28.08 -9.31 -11.16
CA GLU A 185 -27.26 -10.52 -11.22
C GLU A 185 -26.18 -10.47 -12.33
N ASN A 186 -26.42 -9.72 -13.42
CA ASN A 186 -25.45 -9.57 -14.51
C ASN A 186 -24.28 -8.71 -14.05
N LEU A 187 -24.55 -7.56 -13.44
CA LEU A 187 -23.53 -6.68 -12.92
C LEU A 187 -22.70 -7.39 -11.83
N ILE A 188 -23.35 -8.16 -10.94
CA ILE A 188 -22.64 -8.96 -9.93
C ILE A 188 -21.70 -9.98 -10.61
N SER A 189 -22.11 -10.59 -11.71
CA SER A 189 -21.29 -11.54 -12.46
C SER A 189 -20.10 -10.85 -13.16
N GLU A 190 -20.30 -9.65 -13.70
CA GLU A 190 -19.26 -8.85 -14.34
C GLU A 190 -18.19 -8.39 -13.32
N LEU A 191 -18.62 -7.91 -12.17
CA LEU A 191 -17.71 -7.45 -11.09
C LEU A 191 -16.94 -8.60 -10.41
N ARG A 192 -17.29 -9.86 -10.66
CA ARG A 192 -16.58 -11.05 -10.13
C ARG A 192 -15.54 -11.64 -11.10
N GLN A 193 -15.41 -11.12 -12.29
CA GLN A 193 -14.43 -11.55 -13.29
C GLN A 193 -13.12 -10.79 -13.17
#